data_f69081b7b3faab20625c3d888412dccc
#
_entry.id   f69081b7b3faab20625c3d888412dccc
#
_cell.length_a   1.000
_cell.length_b   1.000
_cell.length_c   1.000
_cell.angle_alpha   90.00
_cell.angle_beta   90.00
_cell.angle_gamma   90.00
#
_symmetry.space_group_name_H-M   'P 1'
#
loop_
_entity.id
_entity.type
_entity.pdbx_description
1 polymer ?
#
loop_
_entity_poly.entity_id
_entity_poly.type
_entity_poly.pdbx_seq_one_letter_code
_entity_poly.pdbx_strand_id
1 'polypeptide(L)'
;MAGQAARRDLFGLRARLAARPDTEHEQGVLRLIIGALLVAYLLPGSRGYEREMILWIGTAQFVLGVLIFLRIAYTTHISPARRVFAQLADVGTITAYMALCGEAAAPLFLIYIWVTLGSGFRFGPRYLVSELAMSVAGFGIAIYANEWWRQHTALGIGLLIGMLAVSMYVLSLVRRMFEALARAEAANQAKRRFISMVSHELRTPLNAIIGMADLLRDTALSREQADMLQTLRGSSRVMLGLVEDVLDFSKIEAGKVVLEKTDFDLHALVNSTCRIVAAQAASKGVEFVVSIMPEVPPALRGDPHHLRQ
;
A
#
# COMPACT_ATOMS: atom_id res chain seq x y z
N MET A 1 4.22 33.25 -16.04
CA MET A 1 4.51 32.94 -14.63
C MET A 1 3.38 32.15 -13.92
N ALA A 2 2.10 32.46 -14.12
CA ALA A 2 1.00 31.70 -13.50
C ALA A 2 0.93 30.21 -13.88
N GLY A 3 1.23 29.84 -15.11
CA GLY A 3 1.18 28.43 -15.57
C GLY A 3 2.28 27.52 -15.00
N GLN A 4 3.42 28.07 -14.58
CA GLN A 4 4.51 27.29 -13.97
C GLN A 4 4.27 27.06 -12.47
N ALA A 5 3.66 28.02 -11.79
CA ALA A 5 3.25 27.88 -10.39
C ALA A 5 2.13 26.82 -10.25
N ALA A 6 1.08 26.89 -11.10
CA ALA A 6 0.00 25.90 -11.10
C ALA A 6 0.48 24.47 -11.43
N ARG A 7 1.49 24.30 -12.30
CA ARG A 7 2.11 22.98 -12.54
C ARG A 7 2.88 22.47 -11.33
N ARG A 8 3.61 23.31 -10.61
CA ARG A 8 4.33 22.94 -9.38
C ARG A 8 3.37 22.50 -8.26
N ASP A 9 2.24 23.19 -8.11
CA ASP A 9 1.22 22.85 -7.11
C ASP A 9 0.50 21.55 -7.43
N LEU A 10 0.23 21.28 -8.73
CA LEU A 10 -0.35 20.01 -9.18
C LEU A 10 0.59 18.81 -9.00
N PHE A 11 1.90 19.00 -9.23
CA PHE A 11 2.90 17.97 -8.96
C PHE A 11 3.04 17.71 -7.45
N GLY A 12 3.00 18.75 -6.62
CA GLY A 12 3.00 18.62 -5.17
C GLY A 12 1.76 17.91 -4.63
N LEU A 13 0.57 18.19 -5.19
CA LEU A 13 -0.68 17.54 -4.82
C LEU A 13 -0.69 16.05 -5.21
N ARG A 14 -0.28 15.72 -6.44
CA ARG A 14 -0.16 14.33 -6.91
C ARG A 14 0.80 13.51 -6.05
N ALA A 15 1.96 14.07 -5.70
CA ALA A 15 2.93 13.41 -4.84
C ALA A 15 2.36 13.16 -3.43
N ARG A 16 1.62 14.12 -2.86
CA ARG A 16 0.96 13.98 -1.55
C ARG A 16 -0.15 12.93 -1.58
N LEU A 17 -0.97 12.89 -2.64
CA LEU A 17 -2.03 11.90 -2.79
C LEU A 17 -1.46 10.50 -3.02
N ALA A 18 -0.39 10.36 -3.81
CA ALA A 18 0.30 9.08 -4.03
C ALA A 18 1.02 8.55 -2.78
N ALA A 19 1.44 9.44 -1.87
CA ALA A 19 2.06 9.05 -0.60
C ALA A 19 1.05 8.65 0.50
N ARG A 20 -0.26 8.73 0.23
CA ARG A 20 -1.28 8.34 1.21
C ARG A 20 -1.35 6.82 1.38
N PRO A 21 -1.53 6.35 2.62
CA PRO A 21 -1.69 4.92 2.90
C PRO A 21 -3.08 4.38 2.56
N ASP A 22 -4.01 5.25 2.10
CA ASP A 22 -5.41 4.91 1.82
C ASP A 22 -5.90 5.50 0.48
N THR A 23 -7.05 5.00 0.00
CA THR A 23 -7.70 5.41 -1.25
C THR A 23 -8.86 6.41 -1.03
N GLU A 24 -8.90 7.13 0.10
CA GLU A 24 -9.97 8.10 0.38
C GLU A 24 -10.07 9.20 -0.70
N HIS A 25 -8.96 9.60 -1.29
CA HIS A 25 -8.95 10.62 -2.35
C HIS A 25 -9.63 10.15 -3.64
N GLU A 26 -9.50 8.87 -3.99
CA GLU A 26 -10.19 8.28 -5.16
C GLU A 26 -11.71 8.30 -4.94
N GLN A 27 -12.16 7.94 -3.72
CA GLN A 27 -13.57 8.00 -3.36
C GLN A 27 -14.08 9.45 -3.39
N GLY A 28 -13.27 10.43 -2.98
CA GLY A 28 -13.61 11.85 -3.07
C GLY A 28 -13.88 12.30 -4.50
N VAL A 29 -13.01 11.92 -5.45
CA VAL A 29 -13.20 12.21 -6.89
C VAL A 29 -14.45 11.51 -7.42
N LEU A 30 -14.62 10.24 -7.09
CA LEU A 30 -15.74 9.43 -7.55
C LEU A 30 -17.08 9.97 -7.05
N ARG A 31 -17.13 10.49 -5.80
CA ARG A 31 -18.30 11.19 -5.24
C ARG A 31 -18.73 12.40 -6.08
N LEU A 32 -17.77 13.21 -6.52
CA LEU A 32 -18.04 14.38 -7.36
C LEU A 32 -18.58 13.98 -8.74
N ILE A 33 -17.99 12.94 -9.35
CA ILE A 33 -18.41 12.43 -10.65
C ILE A 33 -19.84 11.86 -10.55
N ILE A 34 -20.10 11.00 -9.57
CA ILE A 34 -21.42 10.38 -9.39
C ILE A 34 -22.46 11.46 -9.06
N GLY A 35 -22.12 12.40 -8.19
CA GLY A 35 -23.03 13.50 -7.90
C GLY A 35 -23.44 14.30 -9.14
N ALA A 36 -22.50 14.61 -10.03
CA ALA A 36 -22.78 15.27 -11.30
C ALA A 36 -23.66 14.40 -12.22
N LEU A 37 -23.38 13.09 -12.28
CA LEU A 37 -24.19 12.15 -13.06
C LEU A 37 -25.62 12.01 -12.54
N LEU A 38 -25.83 12.02 -11.22
CA LEU A 38 -27.15 11.97 -10.60
C LEU A 38 -27.98 13.19 -10.98
N VAL A 39 -27.42 14.39 -10.89
CA VAL A 39 -28.06 15.61 -11.33
C VAL A 39 -28.38 15.54 -12.82
N ALA A 40 -27.44 15.16 -13.67
CA ALA A 40 -27.63 15.04 -15.10
C ALA A 40 -28.71 14.01 -15.49
N TYR A 41 -28.87 12.95 -14.71
CA TYR A 41 -29.89 11.94 -14.91
C TYR A 41 -31.29 12.40 -14.52
N LEU A 42 -31.44 13.06 -13.37
CA LEU A 42 -32.73 13.46 -12.84
C LEU A 42 -33.27 14.78 -13.44
N LEU A 43 -32.38 15.68 -13.86
CA LEU A 43 -32.73 17.02 -14.29
C LEU A 43 -33.66 17.09 -15.53
N PRO A 44 -33.47 16.27 -16.59
CA PRO A 44 -34.28 16.33 -17.81
C PRO A 44 -35.76 16.01 -17.60
N GLY A 45 -36.07 15.11 -16.65
CA GLY A 45 -37.45 14.69 -16.35
C GLY A 45 -38.19 15.58 -15.37
N SER A 46 -37.49 16.48 -14.69
CA SER A 46 -38.00 17.28 -13.57
C SER A 46 -38.54 18.64 -14.01
N ARG A 47 -39.55 19.18 -13.30
CA ARG A 47 -40.16 20.49 -13.56
C ARG A 47 -40.45 21.20 -12.25
N GLY A 48 -40.55 22.55 -12.32
CA GLY A 48 -40.98 23.40 -11.18
C GLY A 48 -40.16 23.17 -9.92
N TYR A 49 -40.81 22.98 -8.79
CA TYR A 49 -40.18 22.79 -7.48
C TYR A 49 -39.21 21.60 -7.42
N GLU A 50 -39.55 20.49 -8.06
CA GLU A 50 -38.70 19.30 -8.08
C GLU A 50 -37.34 19.60 -8.73
N ARG A 51 -37.33 20.33 -9.86
CA ARG A 51 -36.12 20.75 -10.56
C ARG A 51 -35.22 21.63 -9.69
N GLU A 52 -35.83 22.60 -8.98
CA GLU A 52 -35.09 23.48 -8.07
C GLU A 52 -34.46 22.70 -6.93
N MET A 53 -35.20 21.77 -6.33
CA MET A 53 -34.70 20.94 -5.24
C MET A 53 -33.56 19.99 -5.70
N ILE A 54 -33.63 19.39 -6.89
CA ILE A 54 -32.55 18.59 -7.47
C ILE A 54 -31.26 19.42 -7.60
N LEU A 55 -31.38 20.66 -8.07
CA LEU A 55 -30.23 21.57 -8.19
C LEU A 55 -29.66 21.96 -6.83
N TRP A 56 -30.52 22.24 -5.83
CA TRP A 56 -30.05 22.54 -4.48
C TRP A 56 -29.35 21.37 -3.82
N ILE A 57 -29.92 20.15 -3.90
CA ILE A 57 -29.31 18.93 -3.36
C ILE A 57 -27.96 18.66 -4.06
N GLY A 58 -27.94 18.76 -5.40
CA GLY A 58 -26.71 18.54 -6.17
C GLY A 58 -25.62 19.57 -5.87
N THR A 59 -25.99 20.84 -5.72
CA THR A 59 -25.06 21.91 -5.33
C THR A 59 -24.50 21.67 -3.93
N ALA A 60 -25.36 21.34 -2.95
CA ALA A 60 -24.96 21.06 -1.59
C ALA A 60 -24.01 19.83 -1.54
N GLN A 61 -24.33 18.75 -2.26
CA GLN A 61 -23.50 17.58 -2.40
C GLN A 61 -22.14 17.91 -3.02
N PHE A 62 -22.12 18.70 -4.09
CA PHE A 62 -20.89 19.10 -4.77
C PHE A 62 -19.98 19.92 -3.85
N VAL A 63 -20.53 20.95 -3.18
CA VAL A 63 -19.79 21.78 -2.23
C VAL A 63 -19.24 20.93 -1.09
N LEU A 64 -20.07 20.07 -0.50
CA LEU A 64 -19.65 19.18 0.58
C LEU A 64 -18.55 18.19 0.10
N GLY A 65 -18.73 17.62 -1.08
CA GLY A 65 -17.74 16.73 -1.72
C GLY A 65 -16.39 17.41 -1.94
N VAL A 66 -16.39 18.65 -2.43
CA VAL A 66 -15.18 19.47 -2.58
C VAL A 66 -14.52 19.75 -1.22
N LEU A 67 -15.30 20.13 -0.20
CA LEU A 67 -14.76 20.38 1.15
C LEU A 67 -14.12 19.14 1.75
N ILE A 68 -14.77 17.98 1.62
CA ILE A 68 -14.22 16.69 2.07
C ILE A 68 -12.94 16.39 1.30
N PHE A 69 -12.94 16.55 -0.03
CA PHE A 69 -11.76 16.30 -0.87
C PHE A 69 -10.59 17.22 -0.50
N LEU A 70 -10.84 18.51 -0.33
CA LEU A 70 -9.81 19.45 0.12
C LEU A 70 -9.25 19.05 1.49
N ARG A 71 -10.11 18.67 2.42
CA ARG A 71 -9.67 18.19 3.75
C ARG A 71 -8.80 16.93 3.64
N ILE A 72 -9.13 16.02 2.71
CA ILE A 72 -8.32 14.83 2.40
C ILE A 72 -6.96 15.25 1.80
N ALA A 73 -6.93 16.21 0.89
CA ALA A 73 -5.71 16.67 0.23
C ALA A 73 -4.73 17.37 1.19
N TYR A 74 -5.27 18.11 2.18
CA TYR A 74 -4.46 18.83 3.17
C TYR A 74 -4.04 17.98 4.39
N THR A 75 -4.75 16.86 4.70
CA THR A 75 -4.46 16.03 5.87
C THR A 75 -4.08 14.62 5.44
N THR A 76 -2.89 14.16 5.83
CA THR A 76 -2.41 12.79 5.54
C THR A 76 -2.94 11.75 6.53
N HIS A 77 -3.50 12.20 7.67
CA HIS A 77 -4.00 11.30 8.70
C HIS A 77 -5.31 10.62 8.31
N ILE A 78 -5.41 9.31 8.60
CA ILE A 78 -6.65 8.54 8.52
C ILE A 78 -7.59 9.03 9.62
N SER A 79 -8.79 9.48 9.26
CA SER A 79 -9.79 9.95 10.22
C SER A 79 -11.08 9.13 10.12
N PRO A 80 -11.37 8.26 11.12
CA PRO A 80 -12.63 7.51 11.15
C PRO A 80 -13.87 8.39 11.11
N ALA A 81 -13.84 9.52 11.83
CA ALA A 81 -14.97 10.46 11.86
C ALA A 81 -15.26 11.07 10.46
N ARG A 82 -14.20 11.42 9.71
CA ARG A 82 -14.36 11.93 8.34
C ARG A 82 -14.96 10.88 7.42
N ARG A 83 -14.59 9.61 7.55
CA ARG A 83 -15.14 8.50 6.76
C ARG A 83 -16.63 8.32 7.03
N VAL A 84 -17.02 8.27 8.32
CA VAL A 84 -18.42 8.14 8.70
C VAL A 84 -19.24 9.34 8.24
N PHE A 85 -18.69 10.57 8.35
CA PHE A 85 -19.34 11.76 7.84
C PHE A 85 -19.53 11.72 6.32
N ALA A 86 -18.54 11.23 5.60
CA ALA A 86 -18.61 11.05 4.16
C ALA A 86 -19.67 9.99 3.76
N GLN A 87 -19.77 8.88 4.49
CA GLN A 87 -20.82 7.87 4.33
C GLN A 87 -22.21 8.49 4.53
N LEU A 88 -22.39 9.27 5.60
CA LEU A 88 -23.66 9.94 5.88
C LEU A 88 -24.05 10.93 4.77
N ALA A 89 -23.08 11.66 4.22
CA ALA A 89 -23.30 12.57 3.10
C ALA A 89 -23.73 11.83 1.82
N ASP A 90 -23.07 10.71 1.50
CA ASP A 90 -23.39 9.90 0.32
C ASP A 90 -24.79 9.30 0.42
N VAL A 91 -25.09 8.60 1.53
CA VAL A 91 -26.39 8.00 1.79
C VAL A 91 -27.49 9.04 1.89
N GLY A 92 -27.23 10.17 2.60
CA GLY A 92 -28.18 11.25 2.76
C GLY A 92 -28.60 11.88 1.44
N THR A 93 -27.66 12.07 0.52
CA THR A 93 -27.96 12.60 -0.82
C THR A 93 -28.84 11.65 -1.64
N ILE A 94 -28.50 10.35 -1.66
CA ILE A 94 -29.30 9.35 -2.38
C ILE A 94 -30.70 9.30 -1.77
N THR A 95 -30.81 9.29 -0.43
CA THR A 95 -32.08 9.30 0.29
C THR A 95 -32.93 10.50 -0.10
N ALA A 96 -32.34 11.71 -0.17
CA ALA A 96 -33.06 12.93 -0.56
C ALA A 96 -33.60 12.83 -1.99
N TYR A 97 -32.84 12.34 -2.94
CA TYR A 97 -33.32 12.12 -4.31
C TYR A 97 -34.41 11.04 -4.37
N MET A 98 -34.26 9.93 -3.66
CA MET A 98 -35.28 8.88 -3.62
C MET A 98 -36.59 9.35 -3.00
N ALA A 99 -36.52 10.19 -1.94
CA ALA A 99 -37.67 10.77 -1.29
C ALA A 99 -38.36 11.86 -2.14
N LEU A 100 -37.58 12.59 -2.95
CA LEU A 100 -38.11 13.68 -3.80
C LEU A 100 -38.70 13.16 -5.10
N CYS A 101 -37.95 12.34 -5.84
CA CYS A 101 -38.24 12.00 -7.24
C CYS A 101 -38.96 10.65 -7.45
N GLY A 102 -39.19 9.88 -6.39
CA GLY A 102 -39.98 8.64 -6.41
C GLY A 102 -39.55 7.68 -7.53
N GLU A 103 -40.47 7.48 -8.52
CA GLU A 103 -40.25 6.57 -9.64
C GLU A 103 -38.99 6.90 -10.46
N ALA A 104 -38.78 8.19 -10.78
CA ALA A 104 -37.61 8.61 -11.55
C ALA A 104 -36.30 8.30 -10.85
N ALA A 105 -36.29 8.30 -9.52
CA ALA A 105 -35.09 7.95 -8.72
C ALA A 105 -34.99 6.45 -8.41
N ALA A 106 -35.95 5.59 -8.75
CA ALA A 106 -35.93 4.17 -8.41
C ALA A 106 -34.65 3.44 -8.88
N PRO A 107 -34.09 3.69 -10.08
CA PRO A 107 -32.82 3.08 -10.50
C PRO A 107 -31.63 3.46 -9.61
N LEU A 108 -31.69 4.58 -8.91
CA LEU A 108 -30.61 5.03 -8.01
C LEU A 108 -30.47 4.15 -6.77
N PHE A 109 -31.45 3.27 -6.50
CA PHE A 109 -31.34 2.27 -5.43
C PHE A 109 -30.04 1.46 -5.51
N LEU A 110 -29.56 1.16 -6.71
CA LEU A 110 -28.31 0.43 -6.92
C LEU A 110 -27.10 1.15 -6.33
N ILE A 111 -27.18 2.47 -6.18
CA ILE A 111 -26.08 3.26 -5.60
C ILE A 111 -25.94 3.00 -4.09
N TYR A 112 -27.06 2.74 -3.36
CA TYR A 112 -26.95 2.31 -1.97
C TYR A 112 -26.11 1.02 -1.83
N ILE A 113 -26.35 0.02 -2.69
CA ILE A 113 -25.58 -1.22 -2.70
C ILE A 113 -24.11 -0.91 -3.04
N TRP A 114 -23.88 -0.10 -4.07
CA TRP A 114 -22.55 0.22 -4.54
C TRP A 114 -21.71 0.99 -3.49
N VAL A 115 -22.25 2.00 -2.82
CA VAL A 115 -21.53 2.73 -1.76
C VAL A 115 -21.27 1.83 -0.55
N THR A 116 -22.26 1.00 -0.15
CA THR A 116 -22.13 0.03 0.94
C THR A 116 -21.00 -0.96 0.70
N LEU A 117 -20.97 -1.59 -0.47
CA LEU A 117 -19.93 -2.55 -0.83
C LEU A 117 -18.58 -1.87 -1.01
N GLY A 118 -18.56 -0.71 -1.66
CA GLY A 118 -17.35 0.08 -1.88
C GLY A 118 -16.65 0.47 -0.58
N SER A 119 -17.40 0.87 0.44
CA SER A 119 -16.88 1.16 1.78
C SER A 119 -16.28 -0.08 2.45
N GLY A 120 -16.93 -1.24 2.28
CA GLY A 120 -16.46 -2.50 2.82
C GLY A 120 -15.12 -2.94 2.25
N PHE A 121 -14.98 -2.92 0.93
CA PHE A 121 -13.74 -3.33 0.26
C PHE A 121 -12.58 -2.37 0.52
N ARG A 122 -12.86 -1.06 0.64
CA ARG A 122 -11.81 -0.05 0.83
C ARG A 122 -11.37 0.11 2.28
N PHE A 123 -12.31 0.14 3.21
CA PHE A 123 -12.06 0.52 4.59
C PHE A 123 -12.29 -0.63 5.59
N GLY A 124 -12.81 -1.75 5.12
CA GLY A 124 -13.01 -2.95 5.92
C GLY A 124 -14.43 -3.16 6.43
N PRO A 125 -14.67 -4.30 7.13
CA PRO A 125 -16.00 -4.77 7.47
C PRO A 125 -16.81 -3.82 8.38
N ARG A 126 -16.15 -3.03 9.22
CA ARG A 126 -16.80 -2.06 10.11
C ARG A 126 -17.52 -0.96 9.33
N TYR A 127 -16.86 -0.47 8.26
CA TYR A 127 -17.42 0.58 7.40
C TYR A 127 -18.52 0.04 6.49
N LEU A 128 -18.48 -1.23 6.07
CA LEU A 128 -19.59 -1.89 5.39
C LEU A 128 -20.84 -1.93 6.28
N VAL A 129 -20.68 -2.33 7.55
CA VAL A 129 -21.79 -2.42 8.48
C VAL A 129 -22.38 -1.05 8.78
N SER A 130 -21.54 -0.01 9.01
CA SER A 130 -22.05 1.35 9.23
C SER A 130 -22.81 1.90 8.03
N GLU A 131 -22.26 1.73 6.81
CA GLU A 131 -22.90 2.16 5.57
C GLU A 131 -24.20 1.41 5.30
N LEU A 132 -24.21 0.09 5.52
CA LEU A 132 -25.42 -0.73 5.41
C LEU A 132 -26.53 -0.25 6.34
N ALA A 133 -26.19 0.02 7.59
CA ALA A 133 -27.17 0.52 8.56
C ALA A 133 -27.75 1.88 8.13
N MET A 134 -26.89 2.80 7.64
CA MET A 134 -27.31 4.10 7.11
C MET A 134 -28.16 3.92 5.85
N SER A 135 -27.79 3.04 4.93
CA SER A 135 -28.50 2.79 3.68
C SER A 135 -29.89 2.18 3.92
N VAL A 136 -30.00 1.23 4.86
CA VAL A 136 -31.29 0.65 5.28
C VAL A 136 -32.18 1.72 5.88
N ALA A 137 -31.67 2.53 6.79
CA ALA A 137 -32.40 3.63 7.40
C ALA A 137 -32.82 4.68 6.36
N GLY A 138 -31.87 5.09 5.52
CA GLY A 138 -32.11 6.09 4.46
C GLY A 138 -33.17 5.63 3.46
N PHE A 139 -33.09 4.41 2.95
CA PHE A 139 -34.09 3.89 2.04
C PHE A 139 -35.45 3.68 2.73
N GLY A 140 -35.46 3.27 3.99
CA GLY A 140 -36.68 3.22 4.81
C GLY A 140 -37.34 4.60 4.94
N ILE A 141 -36.57 5.67 5.16
CA ILE A 141 -37.06 7.06 5.16
C ILE A 141 -37.60 7.41 3.78
N ALA A 142 -36.98 7.08 2.69
CA ALA A 142 -37.46 7.35 1.34
C ALA A 142 -38.79 6.63 1.07
N ILE A 143 -38.95 5.38 1.49
CA ILE A 143 -40.23 4.65 1.37
C ILE A 143 -41.33 5.36 2.14
N TYR A 144 -41.05 5.84 3.34
CA TYR A 144 -42.05 6.55 4.14
C TYR A 144 -42.39 7.93 3.59
N ALA A 145 -41.38 8.67 3.11
CA ALA A 145 -41.54 10.07 2.72
C ALA A 145 -42.20 10.28 1.35
N ASN A 146 -42.06 9.34 0.42
CA ASN A 146 -42.53 9.48 -0.96
C ASN A 146 -43.75 8.61 -1.24
N GLU A 147 -44.78 9.21 -1.87
CA GLU A 147 -46.08 8.57 -2.17
C GLU A 147 -45.93 7.36 -3.09
N TRP A 148 -45.12 7.49 -4.16
CA TRP A 148 -44.89 6.38 -5.09
C TRP A 148 -44.30 5.16 -4.38
N TRP A 149 -43.32 5.33 -3.51
CA TRP A 149 -42.74 4.27 -2.73
C TRP A 149 -43.71 3.64 -1.73
N ARG A 150 -44.59 4.44 -1.13
CA ARG A 150 -45.68 3.94 -0.25
C ARG A 150 -46.67 3.07 -1.00
N GLN A 151 -47.02 3.45 -2.26
CA GLN A 151 -47.87 2.62 -3.12
C GLN A 151 -47.19 1.33 -3.58
N HIS A 152 -45.85 1.33 -3.69
CA HIS A 152 -45.04 0.16 -4.09
C HIS A 152 -44.26 -0.44 -2.91
N THR A 153 -44.85 -0.50 -1.71
CA THR A 153 -44.16 -0.95 -0.49
C THR A 153 -43.62 -2.39 -0.60
N ALA A 154 -44.31 -3.28 -1.31
CA ALA A 154 -43.82 -4.66 -1.54
C ALA A 154 -42.50 -4.67 -2.33
N LEU A 155 -42.36 -3.81 -3.34
CA LEU A 155 -41.10 -3.63 -4.07
C LEU A 155 -40.02 -3.05 -3.15
N GLY A 156 -40.34 -2.01 -2.36
CA GLY A 156 -39.41 -1.42 -1.41
C GLY A 156 -38.87 -2.41 -0.38
N ILE A 157 -39.75 -3.23 0.20
CA ILE A 157 -39.36 -4.30 1.14
C ILE A 157 -38.49 -5.35 0.43
N GLY A 158 -38.85 -5.77 -0.77
CA GLY A 158 -38.05 -6.73 -1.55
C GLY A 158 -36.63 -6.21 -1.84
N LEU A 159 -36.51 -4.92 -2.17
CA LEU A 159 -35.22 -4.27 -2.37
C LEU A 159 -34.39 -4.19 -1.06
N LEU A 160 -35.04 -3.86 0.09
CA LEU A 160 -34.38 -3.88 1.38
C LEU A 160 -33.83 -5.29 1.74
N ILE A 161 -34.65 -6.31 1.54
CA ILE A 161 -34.22 -7.69 1.78
C ILE A 161 -33.04 -8.06 0.85
N GLY A 162 -33.12 -7.72 -0.43
CA GLY A 162 -32.03 -7.92 -1.39
C GLY A 162 -30.75 -7.20 -1.00
N MET A 163 -30.86 -5.94 -0.58
CA MET A 163 -29.70 -5.16 -0.10
C MET A 163 -29.06 -5.78 1.13
N LEU A 164 -29.87 -6.23 2.10
CA LEU A 164 -29.38 -6.92 3.30
C LEU A 164 -28.71 -8.25 2.91
N ALA A 165 -29.35 -9.06 2.08
CA ALA A 165 -28.81 -10.38 1.69
C ALA A 165 -27.47 -10.25 0.97
N VAL A 166 -27.38 -9.36 -0.04
CA VAL A 166 -26.14 -9.12 -0.79
C VAL A 166 -25.05 -8.57 0.12
N SER A 167 -25.39 -7.58 0.95
CA SER A 167 -24.40 -6.95 1.84
C SER A 167 -23.90 -7.93 2.92
N MET A 168 -24.75 -8.78 3.47
CA MET A 168 -24.33 -9.80 4.44
C MET A 168 -23.44 -10.87 3.81
N TYR A 169 -23.74 -11.30 2.59
CA TYR A 169 -22.87 -12.20 1.84
C TYR A 169 -21.50 -11.57 1.59
N VAL A 170 -21.47 -10.33 1.08
CA VAL A 170 -20.22 -9.61 0.83
C VAL A 170 -19.46 -9.31 2.13
N LEU A 171 -20.16 -9.01 3.23
CA LEU A 171 -19.53 -8.84 4.54
C LEU A 171 -18.73 -10.10 4.96
N SER A 172 -19.28 -11.29 4.69
CA SER A 172 -18.57 -12.55 4.98
C SER A 172 -17.29 -12.70 4.15
N LEU A 173 -17.35 -12.30 2.85
CA LEU A 173 -16.18 -12.32 1.95
C LEU A 173 -15.13 -11.29 2.37
N VAL A 174 -15.55 -10.06 2.65
CA VAL A 174 -14.66 -8.98 3.10
C VAL A 174 -13.95 -9.36 4.40
N ARG A 175 -14.67 -9.93 5.37
CA ARG A 175 -14.06 -10.43 6.62
C ARG A 175 -12.99 -11.47 6.34
N ARG A 176 -13.30 -12.50 5.54
CA ARG A 176 -12.35 -13.57 5.17
C ARG A 176 -11.12 -13.00 4.45
N MET A 177 -11.32 -12.03 3.56
CA MET A 177 -10.22 -11.36 2.83
C MET A 177 -9.29 -10.61 3.79
N PHE A 178 -9.84 -9.79 4.69
CA PHE A 178 -9.04 -9.03 5.66
C PHE A 178 -8.32 -9.95 6.66
N GLU A 179 -8.96 -11.03 7.10
CA GLU A 179 -8.34 -12.05 7.96
C GLU A 179 -7.22 -12.81 7.24
N ALA A 180 -7.40 -13.13 5.95
CA ALA A 180 -6.35 -13.78 5.16
C ALA A 180 -5.15 -12.86 4.95
N LEU A 181 -5.39 -11.57 4.65
CA LEU A 181 -4.33 -10.57 4.55
C LEU A 181 -3.57 -10.40 5.88
N ALA A 182 -4.29 -10.31 6.99
CA ALA A 182 -3.67 -10.18 8.30
C ALA A 182 -2.82 -11.42 8.67
N ARG A 183 -3.31 -12.65 8.35
CA ARG A 183 -2.55 -13.88 8.55
C ARG A 183 -1.29 -13.94 7.68
N ALA A 184 -1.41 -13.56 6.41
CA ALA A 184 -0.27 -13.52 5.50
C ALA A 184 0.80 -12.53 5.97
N GLU A 185 0.39 -11.33 6.41
CA GLU A 185 1.32 -10.33 6.95
C GLU A 185 1.99 -10.79 8.24
N ALA A 186 1.22 -11.40 9.16
CA ALA A 186 1.76 -11.97 10.40
C ALA A 186 2.77 -13.09 10.13
N ALA A 187 2.46 -14.00 9.19
CA ALA A 187 3.37 -15.07 8.77
C ALA A 187 4.67 -14.51 8.16
N ASN A 188 4.55 -13.48 7.32
CA ASN A 188 5.69 -12.82 6.70
C ASN A 188 6.57 -12.10 7.74
N GLN A 189 5.95 -11.43 8.72
CA GLN A 189 6.69 -10.84 9.84
C GLN A 189 7.39 -11.88 10.71
N ALA A 190 6.73 -13.02 10.99
CA ALA A 190 7.33 -14.12 11.75
C ALA A 190 8.53 -14.73 11.00
N LYS A 191 8.40 -14.98 9.68
CA LYS A 191 9.49 -15.44 8.81
C LYS A 191 10.71 -14.49 8.90
N ARG A 192 10.48 -13.18 8.79
CA ARG A 192 11.56 -12.17 8.86
C ARG A 192 12.25 -12.14 10.22
N ARG A 193 11.48 -12.20 11.32
CA ARG A 193 12.06 -12.24 12.67
C ARG A 193 12.88 -13.50 12.88
N PHE A 194 12.40 -14.65 12.41
CA PHE A 194 13.11 -15.93 12.52
C PHE A 194 14.47 -15.88 11.79
N ILE A 195 14.50 -15.43 10.54
CA ILE A 195 15.73 -15.32 9.74
C ILE A 195 16.74 -14.36 10.42
N SER A 196 16.27 -13.20 10.89
CA SER A 196 17.14 -12.24 11.59
C SER A 196 17.71 -12.81 12.88
N MET A 197 16.90 -13.51 13.67
CA MET A 197 17.33 -14.16 14.93
C MET A 197 18.35 -15.27 14.64
N VAL A 198 18.04 -16.19 13.72
CA VAL A 198 18.93 -17.31 13.38
C VAL A 198 20.29 -16.80 12.90
N SER A 199 20.30 -15.75 12.07
CA SER A 199 21.54 -15.18 11.57
C SER A 199 22.38 -14.55 12.69
N HIS A 200 21.75 -13.87 13.65
CA HIS A 200 22.47 -13.34 14.81
C HIS A 200 23.04 -14.46 15.67
N GLU A 201 22.22 -15.47 15.96
CA GLU A 201 22.64 -16.64 16.77
C GLU A 201 23.73 -17.48 16.12
N LEU A 202 23.79 -17.54 14.78
CA LEU A 202 24.87 -18.23 14.04
C LEU A 202 26.13 -17.38 13.93
N ARG A 203 26.01 -16.06 13.76
CA ARG A 203 27.15 -15.15 13.63
C ARG A 203 28.02 -15.15 14.87
N THR A 204 27.43 -15.15 16.06
CA THR A 204 28.14 -15.08 17.34
C THR A 204 29.11 -16.25 17.54
N PRO A 205 28.71 -17.54 17.46
CA PRO A 205 29.63 -18.66 17.61
C PRO A 205 30.66 -18.75 16.46
N LEU A 206 30.25 -18.39 15.22
CA LEU A 206 31.21 -18.42 14.09
C LEU A 206 32.32 -17.37 14.25
N ASN A 207 31.98 -16.16 14.71
CA ASN A 207 32.99 -15.14 15.01
C ASN A 207 33.91 -15.57 16.17
N ALA A 208 33.37 -16.26 17.18
CA ALA A 208 34.18 -16.81 18.26
C ALA A 208 35.17 -17.91 17.74
N ILE A 209 34.69 -18.82 16.86
CA ILE A 209 35.54 -19.86 16.24
C ILE A 209 36.63 -19.20 15.40
N ILE A 210 36.29 -18.20 14.57
CA ILE A 210 37.27 -17.48 13.74
C ILE A 210 38.30 -16.78 14.62
N GLY A 211 37.84 -16.06 15.69
CA GLY A 211 38.74 -15.38 16.60
C GLY A 211 39.68 -16.30 17.37
N MET A 212 39.19 -17.45 17.85
CA MET A 212 40.05 -18.46 18.49
C MET A 212 41.04 -19.07 17.51
N ALA A 213 40.63 -19.33 16.27
CA ALA A 213 41.54 -19.82 15.25
C ALA A 213 42.59 -18.76 14.86
N ASP A 214 42.26 -17.47 14.86
CA ASP A 214 43.25 -16.41 14.63
C ASP A 214 44.26 -16.30 15.78
N LEU A 215 43.84 -16.44 17.04
CA LEU A 215 44.74 -16.48 18.19
C LEU A 215 45.65 -17.70 18.17
N LEU A 216 45.14 -18.89 17.84
CA LEU A 216 45.93 -20.11 17.74
C LEU A 216 47.02 -20.01 16.65
N ARG A 217 46.74 -19.36 15.54
CA ARG A 217 47.71 -19.18 14.44
C ARG A 217 48.98 -18.45 14.90
N ASP A 218 48.84 -17.56 15.87
CA ASP A 218 49.94 -16.75 16.38
C ASP A 218 50.79 -17.51 17.46
N THR A 219 50.47 -18.79 17.71
CA THR A 219 51.20 -19.68 18.61
C THR A 219 52.12 -20.64 17.83
N ALA A 220 53.00 -21.38 18.53
CA ALA A 220 53.84 -22.39 17.91
C ALA A 220 53.00 -23.61 17.52
N LEU A 221 52.71 -23.78 16.22
CA LEU A 221 51.95 -24.88 15.66
C LEU A 221 52.86 -25.84 14.86
N SER A 222 52.55 -27.14 14.89
CA SER A 222 53.10 -28.07 13.91
C SER A 222 52.47 -27.77 12.51
N ARG A 223 53.13 -28.25 11.46
CA ARG A 223 52.68 -28.08 10.08
C ARG A 223 51.25 -28.62 9.89
N GLU A 224 50.98 -29.80 10.42
CA GLU A 224 49.66 -30.45 10.39
C GLU A 224 48.59 -29.64 11.13
N GLN A 225 48.94 -29.10 12.31
CA GLN A 225 48.03 -28.23 13.08
C GLN A 225 47.74 -26.93 12.35
N ALA A 226 48.71 -26.33 11.67
CA ALA A 226 48.54 -25.14 10.87
C ALA A 226 47.57 -25.38 9.69
N ASP A 227 47.68 -26.51 8.99
CA ASP A 227 46.82 -26.90 7.88
C ASP A 227 45.37 -27.14 8.36
N MET A 228 45.19 -27.84 9.49
CA MET A 228 43.90 -28.05 10.12
C MET A 228 43.24 -26.73 10.50
N LEU A 229 44.00 -25.81 11.10
CA LEU A 229 43.54 -24.50 11.53
C LEU A 229 43.13 -23.64 10.33
N GLN A 230 43.88 -23.69 9.26
CA GLN A 230 43.54 -22.98 8.01
C GLN A 230 42.22 -23.50 7.42
N THR A 231 42.02 -24.82 7.42
CA THR A 231 40.78 -25.45 6.95
C THR A 231 39.58 -25.02 7.80
N LEU A 232 39.74 -25.04 9.13
CA LEU A 232 38.68 -24.61 10.08
C LEU A 232 38.27 -23.14 9.87
N ARG A 233 39.25 -22.25 9.73
CA ARG A 233 39.04 -20.84 9.44
C ARG A 233 38.32 -20.62 8.11
N GLY A 234 38.78 -21.33 7.06
CA GLY A 234 38.18 -21.26 5.74
C GLY A 234 36.70 -21.66 5.78
N SER A 235 36.40 -22.80 6.38
CA SER A 235 35.04 -23.32 6.53
C SER A 235 34.14 -22.38 7.35
N SER A 236 34.67 -21.83 8.45
CA SER A 236 33.90 -20.88 9.28
C SER A 236 33.58 -19.58 8.54
N ARG A 237 34.50 -19.07 7.73
CA ARG A 237 34.26 -17.86 6.90
C ARG A 237 33.25 -18.13 5.78
N VAL A 238 33.30 -19.28 5.14
CA VAL A 238 32.30 -19.68 4.14
C VAL A 238 30.92 -19.76 4.76
N MET A 239 30.82 -20.37 5.95
CA MET A 239 29.54 -20.46 6.66
C MET A 239 29.01 -19.08 7.07
N LEU A 240 29.87 -18.16 7.52
CA LEU A 240 29.47 -16.77 7.83
C LEU A 240 28.94 -16.05 6.58
N GLY A 241 29.63 -16.23 5.44
CA GLY A 241 29.17 -15.66 4.15
C GLY A 241 27.79 -16.18 3.75
N LEU A 242 27.55 -17.51 3.87
CA LEU A 242 26.23 -18.09 3.57
C LEU A 242 25.12 -17.53 4.47
N VAL A 243 25.40 -17.29 5.76
CA VAL A 243 24.45 -16.67 6.69
C VAL A 243 24.15 -15.23 6.26
N GLU A 244 25.13 -14.47 5.82
CA GLU A 244 24.97 -13.11 5.32
C GLU A 244 24.18 -13.09 4.01
N ASP A 245 24.44 -13.98 3.08
CA ASP A 245 23.69 -14.13 1.82
C ASP A 245 22.21 -14.41 2.06
N VAL A 246 21.86 -15.29 3.03
CA VAL A 246 20.47 -15.58 3.40
C VAL A 246 19.78 -14.36 4.00
N LEU A 247 20.49 -13.56 4.82
CA LEU A 247 19.95 -12.30 5.35
C LEU A 247 19.70 -11.29 4.24
N ASP A 248 20.64 -11.12 3.33
CA ASP A 248 20.52 -10.14 2.27
C ASP A 248 19.43 -10.54 1.28
N PHE A 249 19.31 -11.83 0.94
CA PHE A 249 18.16 -12.34 0.18
C PHE A 249 16.83 -12.00 0.85
N SER A 250 16.74 -12.19 2.17
CA SER A 250 15.52 -11.86 2.94
C SER A 250 15.20 -10.37 2.97
N LYS A 251 16.22 -9.49 2.97
CA LYS A 251 16.02 -8.03 2.85
C LYS A 251 15.55 -7.64 1.45
N ILE A 252 16.09 -8.28 0.40
CA ILE A 252 15.67 -8.07 -1.00
C ILE A 252 14.22 -8.50 -1.18
N GLU A 253 13.86 -9.72 -0.75
CA GLU A 253 12.47 -10.22 -0.80
C GLU A 253 11.48 -9.29 -0.07
N ALA A 254 11.95 -8.62 0.98
CA ALA A 254 11.18 -7.66 1.75
C ALA A 254 11.06 -6.26 1.10
N GLY A 255 11.75 -5.99 -0.01
CA GLY A 255 11.84 -4.66 -0.61
C GLY A 255 12.50 -3.62 0.32
N LYS A 256 13.30 -4.06 1.31
CA LYS A 256 13.92 -3.21 2.34
C LYS A 256 15.40 -2.91 2.08
N VAL A 257 15.91 -3.25 0.91
CA VAL A 257 17.27 -2.84 0.53
C VAL A 257 17.26 -1.33 0.33
N VAL A 258 17.85 -0.62 1.27
CA VAL A 258 18.09 0.82 1.16
C VAL A 258 19.49 0.96 0.54
N LEU A 259 19.54 1.26 -0.74
CA LEU A 259 20.80 1.58 -1.40
C LEU A 259 21.26 2.97 -0.97
N GLU A 260 22.46 3.05 -0.43
CA GLU A 260 23.11 4.33 -0.14
C GLU A 260 23.51 4.99 -1.47
N LYS A 261 23.25 6.31 -1.58
CA LYS A 261 23.65 7.09 -2.75
C LYS A 261 24.81 8.00 -2.37
N THR A 262 26.03 7.43 -2.41
CA THR A 262 27.28 8.15 -2.17
C THR A 262 28.05 8.33 -3.47
N ASP A 263 28.85 9.38 -3.57
CA ASP A 263 29.75 9.57 -4.68
C ASP A 263 31.02 8.75 -4.43
N PHE A 264 31.44 7.92 -5.38
CA PHE A 264 32.61 7.04 -5.25
C PHE A 264 33.36 6.89 -6.57
N ASP A 265 34.66 6.51 -6.49
CA ASP A 265 35.50 6.17 -7.63
C ASP A 265 35.37 4.68 -7.96
N LEU A 266 34.74 4.42 -9.13
CA LEU A 266 34.51 3.04 -9.61
C LEU A 266 35.83 2.33 -9.92
N HIS A 267 36.82 3.04 -10.54
CA HIS A 267 38.11 2.43 -10.90
C HIS A 267 38.88 2.03 -9.65
N ALA A 268 38.91 2.88 -8.64
CA ALA A 268 39.50 2.55 -7.34
C ALA A 268 38.81 1.36 -6.66
N LEU A 269 37.47 1.33 -6.72
CA LEU A 269 36.69 0.22 -6.17
C LEU A 269 36.99 -1.11 -6.85
N VAL A 270 36.93 -1.16 -8.19
CA VAL A 270 37.22 -2.36 -8.99
C VAL A 270 38.67 -2.82 -8.73
N ASN A 271 39.67 -1.93 -8.84
CA ASN A 271 41.06 -2.26 -8.63
C ASN A 271 41.34 -2.80 -7.21
N SER A 272 40.69 -2.23 -6.17
CA SER A 272 40.85 -2.71 -4.80
C SER A 272 40.25 -4.10 -4.59
N THR A 273 39.09 -4.36 -5.20
CA THR A 273 38.40 -5.65 -5.10
C THR A 273 39.15 -6.73 -5.89
N CYS A 274 39.58 -6.41 -7.10
CA CYS A 274 40.32 -7.33 -7.96
C CYS A 274 41.70 -7.75 -7.38
N ARG A 275 42.36 -6.85 -6.62
CA ARG A 275 43.62 -7.21 -5.93
C ARG A 275 43.48 -8.39 -4.97
N ILE A 276 42.33 -8.53 -4.30
CA ILE A 276 42.06 -9.64 -3.38
C ILE A 276 41.96 -10.94 -4.17
N VAL A 277 41.25 -10.92 -5.30
CA VAL A 277 41.06 -12.10 -6.17
C VAL A 277 42.35 -12.45 -6.89
N ALA A 278 43.12 -11.45 -7.33
CA ALA A 278 44.41 -11.65 -8.02
C ALA A 278 45.43 -12.43 -7.15
N ALA A 279 45.48 -12.13 -5.83
CA ALA A 279 46.34 -12.85 -4.91
C ALA A 279 45.94 -14.34 -4.77
N GLN A 280 44.66 -14.66 -4.79
CA GLN A 280 44.13 -16.02 -4.77
C GLN A 280 44.41 -16.75 -6.11
N ALA A 281 44.22 -16.07 -7.23
CA ALA A 281 44.49 -16.60 -8.57
C ALA A 281 45.99 -16.97 -8.71
N ALA A 282 46.90 -16.05 -8.30
CA ALA A 282 48.33 -16.26 -8.34
C ALA A 282 48.76 -17.48 -7.50
N SER A 283 48.17 -17.72 -6.32
CA SER A 283 48.45 -18.88 -5.48
C SER A 283 48.06 -20.21 -6.13
N LYS A 284 47.16 -20.19 -7.12
CA LYS A 284 46.69 -21.34 -7.91
C LYS A 284 47.29 -21.40 -9.30
N GLY A 285 48.22 -20.51 -9.64
CA GLY A 285 48.85 -20.45 -10.96
C GLY A 285 47.93 -19.98 -12.09
N VAL A 286 46.82 -19.28 -11.75
CA VAL A 286 45.84 -18.75 -12.72
C VAL A 286 46.18 -17.29 -13.01
N GLU A 287 46.27 -16.91 -14.29
CA GLU A 287 46.39 -15.52 -14.70
C GLU A 287 45.07 -14.78 -14.49
N PHE A 288 45.13 -13.63 -13.82
CA PHE A 288 43.97 -12.79 -13.56
C PHE A 288 44.14 -11.42 -14.21
N VAL A 289 43.35 -11.15 -15.24
CA VAL A 289 43.42 -9.91 -16.01
C VAL A 289 42.22 -9.02 -15.71
N VAL A 290 42.47 -7.76 -15.44
CA VAL A 290 41.42 -6.73 -15.22
C VAL A 290 41.55 -5.69 -16.30
N SER A 291 40.45 -5.43 -17.05
CA SER A 291 40.38 -4.40 -18.06
C SER A 291 39.19 -3.51 -17.82
N ILE A 292 39.42 -2.20 -17.72
CA ILE A 292 38.38 -1.18 -17.65
C ILE A 292 38.45 -0.36 -18.92
N MET A 293 37.35 -0.32 -19.67
CA MET A 293 37.32 0.46 -20.92
C MET A 293 37.44 1.97 -20.63
N PRO A 294 38.12 2.74 -21.50
CA PRO A 294 38.32 4.18 -21.29
C PRO A 294 37.01 5.00 -21.19
N GLU A 295 35.94 4.50 -21.79
CA GLU A 295 34.62 5.12 -21.78
C GLU A 295 33.89 5.01 -20.44
N VAL A 296 34.36 4.12 -19.54
CA VAL A 296 33.74 3.93 -18.21
C VAL A 296 34.12 5.09 -17.30
N PRO A 297 33.13 5.90 -16.85
CA PRO A 297 33.44 7.05 -16.02
C PRO A 297 33.93 6.61 -14.63
N PRO A 298 35.00 7.24 -14.10
CA PRO A 298 35.53 6.90 -12.78
C PRO A 298 34.59 7.32 -11.64
N ALA A 299 33.93 8.49 -11.78
CA ALA A 299 33.05 9.03 -10.75
C ALA A 299 31.60 8.57 -10.97
N LEU A 300 31.09 7.80 -10.02
CA LEU A 300 29.70 7.31 -10.00
C LEU A 300 29.02 7.67 -8.68
N ARG A 301 27.71 7.71 -8.73
CA ARG A 301 26.86 7.87 -7.54
C ARG A 301 26.00 6.63 -7.35
N GLY A 302 26.21 5.93 -6.25
CA GLY A 302 25.53 4.67 -5.94
C GLY A 302 25.99 4.11 -4.62
N ASP A 303 25.81 2.81 -4.43
CA ASP A 303 26.23 2.09 -3.23
C ASP A 303 27.51 1.26 -3.52
N PRO A 304 28.69 1.75 -3.11
CA PRO A 304 29.95 1.06 -3.34
C PRO A 304 30.07 -0.26 -2.55
N HIS A 305 29.32 -0.38 -1.44
CA HIS A 305 29.34 -1.59 -0.61
C HIS A 305 28.63 -2.75 -1.34
N HIS A 306 27.43 -2.52 -1.82
CA HIS A 306 26.68 -3.52 -2.58
C HIS A 306 27.31 -3.82 -3.94
N LEU A 307 27.97 -2.84 -4.57
CA LEU A 307 28.69 -3.08 -5.82
C LEU A 307 29.96 -3.94 -5.63
N ARG A 308 30.59 -3.89 -4.46
CA ARG A 308 31.76 -4.72 -4.13
C ARG A 308 31.39 -6.18 -3.87
N GLN A 309 30.21 -6.45 -3.32
CA GLN A 309 29.66 -7.76 -3.01
C GLN A 309 29.36 -8.57 -4.28
#